data_e8ec33889acacada2e5c9d228a05eaf6
#
_entry.id   e8ec33889acacada2e5c9d228a05eaf6
#
_cell.length_a   1.000
_cell.length_b   1.000
_cell.length_c   1.000
_cell.angle_alpha   90.00
_cell.angle_beta   90.00
_cell.angle_gamma   90.00
#
_symmetry.space_group_name_H-M   'P 1'
#
loop_
_entity.id
_entity.type
_entity.pdbx_description
1 polymer ?
#
loop_
_entity_poly.entity_id
_entity_poly.type
_entity_poly.pdbx_seq_one_letter_code
_entity_poly.pdbx_strand_id
1 'polypeptide(L)'
;DTTSNVNGLHGGLIMIKVVGVRFKKAGKIYYFDPADMNIQKDTYVVVETARGIEFGECVIGIKEINENDIVAPLKSVLRIATEEDIDRHFKNKDKEKDAFNICLKKIQEHGLTMKLIDVEYTFDNNKVIFYFTADGRVDFRELVKDLATIFKTRIELRQIGVRDEAKMLGGLGPCGRPMCCSSFLGDFASVSIKMAKEQNLSLNPTKISGICGRLMCCLNYEQSTYEDIRKRMPKVGSIVKTSEGTGEVFSNNIVKESVKVKLKKGEEEILEEFKIDTIELIKGHYEDSVDDDDIKLEVESEEDRKLIKNLIKGN
;
A
#
# COMPACT_ATOMS: atom_id res chain seq x y z
N ASP A 1 -34.32 -53.70 -6.02
CA ASP A 1 -33.54 -52.94 -7.03
C ASP A 1 -33.70 -51.48 -6.73
N THR A 2 -32.79 -51.01 -5.92
CA THR A 2 -32.69 -49.59 -5.52
C THR A 2 -31.43 -49.01 -6.08
N THR A 3 -31.55 -48.27 -7.18
CA THR A 3 -30.48 -47.45 -7.73
C THR A 3 -30.52 -46.08 -7.05
N SER A 4 -29.58 -45.84 -6.14
CA SER A 4 -29.33 -44.56 -5.53
C SER A 4 -28.63 -43.62 -6.54
N ASN A 5 -29.34 -42.61 -6.95
CA ASN A 5 -28.84 -41.52 -7.75
C ASN A 5 -27.96 -40.60 -6.88
N VAL A 6 -26.65 -40.67 -7.04
CA VAL A 6 -25.70 -39.73 -6.46
C VAL A 6 -25.60 -38.54 -7.41
N ASN A 7 -26.41 -37.53 -7.20
CA ASN A 7 -26.23 -36.25 -7.86
C ASN A 7 -24.98 -35.57 -7.30
N GLY A 8 -23.88 -35.66 -8.06
CA GLY A 8 -22.68 -34.89 -7.82
C GLY A 8 -22.95 -33.42 -8.01
N LEU A 9 -22.87 -32.66 -6.91
CA LEU A 9 -22.80 -31.19 -6.93
C LEU A 9 -21.48 -30.78 -7.60
N HIS A 10 -21.50 -30.61 -8.90
CA HIS A 10 -20.49 -29.81 -9.60
C HIS A 10 -20.77 -28.35 -9.28
N GLY A 11 -20.11 -27.83 -8.27
CA GLY A 11 -19.99 -26.37 -8.08
C GLY A 11 -19.19 -25.81 -9.24
N GLY A 12 -19.88 -25.48 -10.35
CA GLY A 12 -19.25 -24.78 -11.48
C GLY A 12 -18.75 -23.43 -11.00
N LEU A 13 -17.48 -23.11 -11.29
CA LEU A 13 -16.92 -21.78 -11.11
C LEU A 13 -17.74 -20.80 -11.96
N ILE A 14 -18.53 -19.95 -11.31
CA ILE A 14 -19.28 -18.90 -12.00
C ILE A 14 -18.30 -17.80 -12.33
N MET A 15 -18.02 -17.62 -13.62
CA MET A 15 -17.17 -16.55 -14.15
C MET A 15 -18.07 -15.36 -14.51
N ILE A 16 -17.75 -14.21 -13.99
CA ILE A 16 -18.45 -12.95 -14.26
C ILE A 16 -17.53 -11.94 -14.92
N LYS A 17 -18.09 -11.16 -15.83
CA LYS A 17 -17.38 -10.09 -16.52
C LYS A 17 -17.29 -8.86 -15.64
N VAL A 18 -16.09 -8.29 -15.53
CA VAL A 18 -15.84 -7.07 -14.79
C VAL A 18 -14.91 -6.14 -15.55
N VAL A 19 -14.96 -4.86 -15.21
CA VAL A 19 -13.98 -3.84 -15.61
C VAL A 19 -13.34 -3.25 -14.36
N GLY A 20 -12.05 -2.93 -14.42
CA GLY A 20 -11.33 -2.31 -13.32
C GLY A 20 -11.27 -0.79 -13.49
N VAL A 21 -11.91 -0.05 -12.60
CA VAL A 21 -11.99 1.42 -12.62
C VAL A 21 -11.16 2.02 -11.50
N ARG A 22 -10.45 3.09 -11.80
CA ARG A 22 -9.62 3.85 -10.88
C ARG A 22 -10.04 5.32 -10.87
N PHE A 23 -10.20 5.90 -9.67
CA PHE A 23 -10.66 7.29 -9.49
C PHE A 23 -9.52 8.29 -9.29
N LYS A 24 -8.35 7.84 -8.80
CA LYS A 24 -7.15 8.66 -8.57
C LYS A 24 -5.93 7.93 -9.08
N LYS A 25 -4.93 8.64 -9.60
CA LYS A 25 -3.72 8.10 -10.24
C LYS A 25 -3.04 6.96 -9.45
N ALA A 26 -2.96 7.07 -8.14
CA ALA A 26 -2.44 6.04 -7.24
C ALA A 26 -3.55 5.44 -6.35
N GLY A 27 -4.79 5.39 -6.84
CA GLY A 27 -5.94 4.86 -6.14
C GLY A 27 -6.03 3.34 -6.28
N LYS A 28 -6.82 2.73 -5.38
CA LYS A 28 -7.26 1.35 -5.51
C LYS A 28 -8.07 1.18 -6.80
N ILE A 29 -7.93 0.02 -7.44
CA ILE A 29 -8.76 -0.39 -8.56
C ILE A 29 -10.00 -1.06 -8.00
N TYR A 30 -11.17 -0.60 -8.42
CA TYR A 30 -12.46 -1.16 -8.05
C TYR A 30 -13.06 -1.86 -9.25
N TYR A 31 -13.65 -3.03 -9.02
CA TYR A 31 -14.29 -3.80 -10.06
C TYR A 31 -15.77 -3.42 -10.17
N PHE A 32 -16.26 -3.28 -11.42
CA PHE A 32 -17.63 -2.98 -11.76
C PHE A 32 -18.12 -3.92 -12.86
N ASP A 33 -19.42 -4.17 -12.89
CA ASP A 33 -20.09 -4.86 -13.98
C ASP A 33 -20.13 -3.93 -15.20
N PRO A 34 -19.63 -4.35 -16.37
CA PRO A 34 -19.67 -3.53 -17.59
C PRO A 34 -21.09 -3.27 -18.14
N ALA A 35 -22.14 -3.93 -17.63
CA ALA A 35 -23.54 -3.76 -18.05
C ALA A 35 -23.71 -3.85 -19.58
N ASP A 36 -23.16 -4.90 -20.21
CA ASP A 36 -23.18 -5.16 -21.67
C ASP A 36 -22.46 -4.11 -22.54
N MET A 37 -21.82 -3.10 -21.95
CA MET A 37 -21.03 -2.12 -22.68
C MET A 37 -19.65 -2.67 -23.04
N ASN A 38 -19.18 -2.35 -24.25
CA ASN A 38 -17.82 -2.68 -24.67
C ASN A 38 -16.83 -1.62 -24.16
N ILE A 39 -16.38 -1.76 -22.89
CA ILE A 39 -15.50 -0.81 -22.23
C ILE A 39 -14.05 -1.28 -22.41
N GLN A 40 -13.27 -0.47 -23.10
CA GLN A 40 -11.84 -0.72 -23.31
C GLN A 40 -11.01 -0.08 -22.20
N LYS A 41 -9.76 -0.52 -22.09
CA LYS A 41 -8.78 0.13 -21.23
C LYS A 41 -8.58 1.59 -21.68
N ASP A 42 -8.27 2.46 -20.72
CA ASP A 42 -8.06 3.90 -20.89
C ASP A 42 -9.32 4.70 -21.29
N THR A 43 -10.51 4.07 -21.19
CA THR A 43 -11.81 4.72 -21.38
C THR A 43 -12.28 5.34 -20.07
N TYR A 44 -12.82 6.56 -20.12
CA TYR A 44 -13.47 7.16 -18.96
C TYR A 44 -14.90 6.68 -18.81
N VAL A 45 -15.30 6.41 -17.57
CA VAL A 45 -16.62 5.88 -17.22
C VAL A 45 -17.24 6.64 -16.06
N VAL A 46 -18.55 6.66 -16.03
CA VAL A 46 -19.35 7.16 -14.91
C VAL A 46 -19.96 5.97 -14.20
N VAL A 47 -19.71 5.87 -12.89
CA VAL A 47 -20.11 4.74 -12.04
C VAL A 47 -20.85 5.23 -10.82
N GLU A 48 -21.69 4.37 -10.23
CA GLU A 48 -22.27 4.62 -8.92
C GLU A 48 -21.47 3.91 -7.83
N THR A 49 -21.07 4.68 -6.83
CA THR A 49 -20.35 4.17 -5.65
C THR A 49 -21.16 4.39 -4.36
N ALA A 50 -20.66 3.93 -3.22
CA ALA A 50 -21.25 4.28 -1.93
C ALA A 50 -21.20 5.79 -1.61
N ARG A 51 -20.37 6.55 -2.33
CA ARG A 51 -20.21 8.00 -2.19
C ARG A 51 -21.09 8.82 -3.12
N GLY A 52 -21.77 8.17 -4.05
CA GLY A 52 -22.57 8.75 -5.11
C GLY A 52 -22.01 8.45 -6.51
N ILE A 53 -22.35 9.30 -7.47
CA ILE A 53 -21.88 9.19 -8.85
C ILE A 53 -20.44 9.69 -8.92
N GLU A 54 -19.53 8.87 -9.45
CA GLU A 54 -18.12 9.18 -9.60
C GLU A 54 -17.67 8.99 -11.05
N PHE A 55 -16.69 9.80 -11.45
CA PHE A 55 -16.01 9.72 -12.73
C PHE A 55 -14.68 8.99 -12.53
N GLY A 56 -14.42 7.97 -13.33
CA GLY A 56 -13.22 7.16 -13.22
C GLY A 56 -12.63 6.74 -14.55
N GLU A 57 -11.41 6.27 -14.52
CA GLU A 57 -10.67 5.73 -15.67
C GLU A 57 -10.69 4.20 -15.61
N CYS A 58 -11.12 3.56 -16.69
CA CYS A 58 -11.03 2.11 -16.85
C CYS A 58 -9.57 1.71 -17.10
N VAL A 59 -8.89 1.19 -16.09
CA VAL A 59 -7.49 0.76 -16.18
C VAL A 59 -7.32 -0.73 -16.50
N ILE A 60 -8.39 -1.51 -16.31
CA ILE A 60 -8.48 -2.92 -16.72
C ILE A 60 -9.76 -3.05 -17.55
N GLY A 61 -9.61 -3.36 -18.83
CA GLY A 61 -10.73 -3.66 -19.72
C GLY A 61 -11.52 -4.89 -19.26
N ILE A 62 -12.49 -5.32 -20.06
CA ILE A 62 -13.34 -6.46 -19.72
C ILE A 62 -12.47 -7.69 -19.40
N LYS A 63 -12.64 -8.24 -18.20
CA LYS A 63 -11.96 -9.43 -17.70
C LYS A 63 -12.98 -10.35 -17.02
N GLU A 64 -12.82 -11.65 -17.22
CA GLU A 64 -13.61 -12.65 -16.49
C GLU A 64 -12.86 -13.02 -15.20
N ILE A 65 -13.56 -12.97 -14.08
CA ILE A 65 -13.05 -13.35 -12.76
C ILE A 65 -14.07 -14.25 -12.06
N ASN A 66 -13.61 -15.02 -11.07
CA ASN A 66 -14.49 -15.87 -10.29
C ASN A 66 -15.38 -15.00 -9.39
N GLU A 67 -16.66 -15.32 -9.30
CA GLU A 67 -17.62 -14.62 -8.43
C GLU A 67 -17.17 -14.61 -6.97
N ASN A 68 -16.49 -15.66 -6.50
CA ASN A 68 -15.97 -15.76 -5.14
C ASN A 68 -14.83 -14.77 -4.82
N ASP A 69 -14.17 -14.21 -5.83
CA ASP A 69 -13.08 -13.25 -5.67
C ASP A 69 -13.59 -11.80 -5.60
N ILE A 70 -14.92 -11.61 -5.63
CA ILE A 70 -15.55 -10.28 -5.64
C ILE A 70 -16.17 -9.96 -4.30
N VAL A 71 -15.98 -8.72 -3.87
CA VAL A 71 -16.70 -8.15 -2.73
C VAL A 71 -18.09 -7.74 -3.20
N ALA A 72 -19.08 -8.57 -2.96
CA ALA A 72 -20.48 -8.32 -3.32
C ALA A 72 -21.09 -7.15 -2.48
N PRO A 73 -22.06 -6.39 -3.04
CA PRO A 73 -22.61 -6.50 -4.37
C PRO A 73 -21.80 -5.76 -5.43
N LEU A 74 -21.58 -6.41 -6.59
CA LEU A 74 -20.94 -5.78 -7.74
C LEU A 74 -21.88 -4.71 -8.31
N LYS A 75 -21.42 -3.45 -8.34
CA LYS A 75 -22.16 -2.35 -8.94
C LYS A 75 -21.84 -2.24 -10.43
N SER A 76 -22.81 -1.76 -11.22
CA SER A 76 -22.66 -1.62 -12.66
C SER A 76 -22.06 -0.26 -13.03
N VAL A 77 -21.36 -0.21 -14.15
CA VAL A 77 -21.03 1.03 -14.85
C VAL A 77 -22.33 1.66 -15.35
N LEU A 78 -22.57 2.92 -15.04
CA LEU A 78 -23.77 3.62 -15.49
C LEU A 78 -23.70 3.93 -16.99
N ARG A 79 -22.55 4.40 -17.45
CA ARG A 79 -22.28 4.71 -18.87
C ARG A 79 -20.81 5.00 -19.12
N ILE A 80 -20.41 4.94 -20.37
CA ILE A 80 -19.15 5.53 -20.85
C ILE A 80 -19.28 7.06 -20.73
N ALA A 81 -18.21 7.73 -20.30
CA ALA A 81 -18.21 9.17 -20.14
C ALA A 81 -18.34 9.88 -21.49
N THR A 82 -19.20 10.89 -21.56
CA THR A 82 -19.34 11.79 -22.71
C THR A 82 -18.29 12.90 -22.66
N GLU A 83 -18.12 13.65 -23.75
CA GLU A 83 -17.25 14.83 -23.76
C GLU A 83 -17.68 15.87 -22.70
N GLU A 84 -18.97 16.01 -22.46
CA GLU A 84 -19.51 16.88 -21.41
C GLU A 84 -19.12 16.43 -20.00
N ASP A 85 -19.07 15.12 -19.78
CA ASP A 85 -18.64 14.56 -18.50
C ASP A 85 -17.15 14.81 -18.25
N ILE A 86 -16.34 14.63 -19.27
CA ILE A 86 -14.91 14.90 -19.25
C ILE A 86 -14.68 16.38 -18.94
N ASP A 87 -15.37 17.26 -19.66
CA ASP A 87 -15.29 18.70 -19.49
C ASP A 87 -15.73 19.14 -18.07
N ARG A 88 -16.82 18.54 -17.56
CA ARG A 88 -17.28 18.73 -16.17
C ARG A 88 -16.23 18.33 -15.16
N HIS A 89 -15.59 17.18 -15.35
CA HIS A 89 -14.54 16.71 -14.47
C HIS A 89 -13.36 17.70 -14.40
N PHE A 90 -12.87 18.16 -15.55
CA PHE A 90 -11.78 19.13 -15.59
C PHE A 90 -12.17 20.50 -15.02
N LYS A 91 -13.37 20.99 -15.29
CA LYS A 91 -13.89 22.21 -14.68
C LYS A 91 -14.00 22.10 -13.15
N ASN A 92 -14.36 20.93 -12.63
CA ASN A 92 -14.37 20.70 -11.19
C ASN A 92 -12.94 20.77 -10.61
N LYS A 93 -11.94 20.24 -11.33
CA LYS A 93 -10.54 20.35 -10.91
C LYS A 93 -10.04 21.79 -10.83
N ASP A 94 -10.49 22.67 -11.69
CA ASP A 94 -10.13 24.09 -11.59
C ASP A 94 -10.86 24.77 -10.43
N LYS A 95 -12.15 24.48 -10.21
CA LYS A 95 -12.89 24.98 -9.03
C LYS A 95 -12.29 24.52 -7.71
N GLU A 96 -11.67 23.32 -7.64
CA GLU A 96 -11.00 22.80 -6.45
C GLU A 96 -9.85 23.71 -6.02
N LYS A 97 -9.09 24.25 -6.99
CA LYS A 97 -7.97 25.19 -6.70
C LYS A 97 -8.47 26.49 -6.06
N ASP A 98 -9.57 27.04 -6.61
CA ASP A 98 -10.18 28.26 -6.06
C ASP A 98 -10.76 28.00 -4.66
N ALA A 99 -11.47 26.88 -4.50
CA ALA A 99 -12.03 26.48 -3.23
C ALA A 99 -10.94 26.23 -2.16
N PHE A 100 -9.79 25.70 -2.54
CA PHE A 100 -8.64 25.52 -1.66
C PHE A 100 -8.16 26.88 -1.12
N ASN A 101 -7.97 27.86 -2.00
CA ASN A 101 -7.50 29.19 -1.62
C ASN A 101 -8.50 29.93 -0.72
N ILE A 102 -9.81 29.82 -1.02
CA ILE A 102 -10.88 30.39 -0.21
C ILE A 102 -10.90 29.77 1.19
N CYS A 103 -10.88 28.41 1.25
CA CYS A 103 -10.87 27.69 2.52
C CYS A 103 -9.65 28.03 3.36
N LEU A 104 -8.47 28.13 2.76
CA LEU A 104 -7.23 28.48 3.45
C LEU A 104 -7.33 29.86 4.14
N LYS A 105 -7.88 30.88 3.44
CA LYS A 105 -8.14 32.20 4.02
C LYS A 105 -9.11 32.14 5.20
N LYS A 106 -10.21 31.36 5.05
CA LYS A 106 -11.20 31.19 6.11
C LYS A 106 -10.65 30.47 7.34
N ILE A 107 -9.80 29.46 7.16
CA ILE A 107 -9.09 28.81 8.28
C ILE A 107 -8.25 29.83 9.06
N GLN A 108 -7.55 30.72 8.35
CA GLN A 108 -6.76 31.78 8.97
C GLN A 108 -7.64 32.83 9.70
N GLU A 109 -8.75 33.28 9.10
CA GLU A 109 -9.71 34.22 9.69
C GLU A 109 -10.33 33.66 10.98
N HIS A 110 -10.62 32.36 11.03
CA HIS A 110 -11.16 31.68 12.22
C HIS A 110 -10.07 31.28 13.24
N GLY A 111 -8.77 31.45 12.92
CA GLY A 111 -7.66 31.09 13.81
C GLY A 111 -7.59 29.59 14.13
N LEU A 112 -8.01 28.73 13.19
CA LEU A 112 -8.07 27.27 13.43
C LEU A 112 -6.70 26.62 13.27
N THR A 113 -6.35 25.75 14.23
CA THR A 113 -5.10 24.96 14.21
C THR A 113 -5.30 23.70 13.39
N MET A 114 -5.39 23.85 12.06
CA MET A 114 -5.54 22.75 11.10
C MET A 114 -4.81 23.09 9.81
N LYS A 115 -4.34 22.07 9.11
CA LYS A 115 -3.67 22.20 7.81
C LYS A 115 -4.57 21.62 6.72
N LEU A 116 -5.03 22.47 5.79
CA LEU A 116 -5.76 22.04 4.61
C LEU A 116 -4.79 21.32 3.66
N ILE A 117 -5.19 20.14 3.19
CA ILE A 117 -4.36 19.28 2.33
C ILE A 117 -4.87 19.23 0.90
N ASP A 118 -6.19 19.06 0.72
CA ASP A 118 -6.80 18.92 -0.60
C ASP A 118 -8.28 19.28 -0.56
N VAL A 119 -8.86 19.61 -1.72
CA VAL A 119 -10.29 19.85 -1.89
C VAL A 119 -10.79 19.03 -3.08
N GLU A 120 -11.96 18.43 -2.95
CA GLU A 120 -12.53 17.56 -3.97
C GLU A 120 -14.02 17.90 -4.16
N TYR A 121 -14.42 18.24 -5.38
CA TYR A 121 -15.83 18.30 -5.76
C TYR A 121 -16.32 16.90 -6.17
N THR A 122 -17.48 16.48 -5.68
CA THR A 122 -18.15 15.31 -6.25
C THR A 122 -18.51 15.57 -7.69
N PHE A 123 -18.55 14.52 -8.52
CA PHE A 123 -18.81 14.64 -9.95
C PHE A 123 -20.15 15.32 -10.29
N ASP A 124 -21.15 15.12 -9.45
CA ASP A 124 -22.48 15.74 -9.53
C ASP A 124 -22.53 17.17 -8.96
N ASN A 125 -21.43 17.69 -8.42
CA ASN A 125 -21.33 19.00 -7.74
C ASN A 125 -22.24 19.16 -6.51
N ASN A 126 -22.81 18.10 -5.97
CA ASN A 126 -23.71 18.16 -4.81
C ASN A 126 -22.96 18.31 -3.49
N LYS A 127 -21.65 18.09 -3.48
CA LYS A 127 -20.81 18.15 -2.29
C LYS A 127 -19.38 18.61 -2.60
N VAL A 128 -18.80 19.34 -1.65
CA VAL A 128 -17.36 19.66 -1.62
C VAL A 128 -16.76 19.06 -0.36
N ILE A 129 -15.68 18.31 -0.52
CA ILE A 129 -14.97 17.65 0.55
C ILE A 129 -13.62 18.36 0.75
N PHE A 130 -13.35 18.81 1.96
CA PHE A 130 -12.09 19.44 2.35
C PHE A 130 -11.32 18.44 3.21
N TYR A 131 -10.16 18.01 2.74
CA TYR A 131 -9.27 17.11 3.46
C TYR A 131 -8.26 17.91 4.28
N PHE A 132 -8.15 17.61 5.57
CA PHE A 132 -7.26 18.32 6.46
C PHE A 132 -6.57 17.39 7.46
N THR A 133 -5.44 17.86 8.03
CA THR A 133 -4.79 17.27 9.19
C THR A 133 -4.80 18.22 10.38
N ALA A 134 -4.86 17.69 11.59
CA ALA A 134 -4.76 18.42 12.84
C ALA A 134 -4.26 17.49 13.95
N ASP A 135 -3.52 18.02 14.91
CA ASP A 135 -2.98 17.26 16.04
C ASP A 135 -4.04 16.87 17.08
N GLY A 136 -5.21 17.48 17.03
CA GLY A 136 -6.30 17.26 17.97
C GLY A 136 -7.67 17.49 17.37
N ARG A 137 -8.66 17.63 18.24
CA ARG A 137 -10.04 17.94 17.85
C ARG A 137 -10.15 19.43 17.53
N VAL A 138 -10.60 19.77 16.32
CA VAL A 138 -10.84 21.14 15.87
C VAL A 138 -12.34 21.42 15.86
N ASP A 139 -12.76 22.58 16.38
CA ASP A 139 -14.14 23.07 16.25
C ASP A 139 -14.26 23.91 14.98
N PHE A 140 -14.78 23.31 13.94
CA PHE A 140 -14.92 23.93 12.61
C PHE A 140 -16.37 24.30 12.27
N ARG A 141 -17.29 24.42 13.25
CA ARG A 141 -18.72 24.69 12.99
C ARG A 141 -18.94 26.01 12.26
N GLU A 142 -18.26 27.07 12.66
CA GLU A 142 -18.36 28.38 12.00
C GLU A 142 -17.70 28.37 10.62
N LEU A 143 -16.55 27.71 10.47
CA LEU A 143 -15.93 27.51 9.16
C LEU A 143 -16.88 26.82 8.17
N VAL A 144 -17.58 25.76 8.60
CA VAL A 144 -18.55 25.04 7.74
C VAL A 144 -19.69 25.96 7.30
N LYS A 145 -20.22 26.82 8.18
CA LYS A 145 -21.28 27.78 7.85
C LYS A 145 -20.81 28.78 6.77
N ASP A 146 -19.62 29.34 6.98
CA ASP A 146 -19.04 30.27 6.01
C ASP A 146 -18.82 29.63 4.65
N LEU A 147 -18.21 28.45 4.61
CA LEU A 147 -17.99 27.73 3.38
C LEU A 147 -19.31 27.34 2.69
N ALA A 148 -20.32 26.90 3.44
CA ALA A 148 -21.64 26.57 2.89
C ALA A 148 -22.31 27.81 2.28
N THR A 149 -22.14 28.98 2.86
CA THR A 149 -22.67 30.25 2.33
C THR A 149 -21.97 30.64 1.03
N ILE A 150 -20.65 30.45 0.94
CA ILE A 150 -19.84 30.79 -0.25
C ILE A 150 -20.12 29.82 -1.40
N PHE A 151 -20.03 28.51 -1.13
CA PHE A 151 -20.14 27.50 -2.20
C PHE A 151 -21.57 27.09 -2.53
N LYS A 152 -22.53 27.40 -1.68
CA LYS A 152 -23.96 27.07 -1.81
C LYS A 152 -24.20 25.58 -2.08
N THR A 153 -23.38 24.73 -1.48
CA THR A 153 -23.40 23.28 -1.63
C THR A 153 -23.06 22.60 -0.29
N ARG A 154 -23.30 21.30 -0.20
CA ARG A 154 -22.98 20.53 1.01
C ARG A 154 -21.47 20.50 1.26
N ILE A 155 -21.04 20.92 2.42
CA ILE A 155 -19.63 20.91 2.84
C ILE A 155 -19.38 19.70 3.73
N GLU A 156 -18.31 18.99 3.44
CA GLU A 156 -17.80 17.89 4.26
C GLU A 156 -16.33 18.18 4.60
N LEU A 157 -16.01 18.27 5.90
CA LEU A 157 -14.65 18.37 6.40
C LEU A 157 -14.19 16.99 6.85
N ARG A 158 -13.10 16.48 6.26
CA ARG A 158 -12.57 15.15 6.53
C ARG A 158 -11.15 15.25 7.07
N GLN A 159 -10.98 14.87 8.33
CA GLN A 159 -9.64 14.70 8.88
C GLN A 159 -9.00 13.43 8.32
N ILE A 160 -7.76 13.54 7.86
CA ILE A 160 -6.97 12.44 7.32
C ILE A 160 -5.72 12.20 8.16
N GLY A 161 -5.19 10.99 8.07
CA GLY A 161 -3.94 10.62 8.75
C GLY A 161 -2.70 11.08 7.98
N VAL A 162 -1.57 11.13 8.67
CA VAL A 162 -0.27 11.58 8.10
C VAL A 162 0.18 10.75 6.89
N ARG A 163 -0.20 9.48 6.79
CA ARG A 163 0.11 8.65 5.62
C ARG A 163 -0.74 9.03 4.41
N ASP A 164 -2.02 9.34 4.62
CA ASP A 164 -2.91 9.80 3.55
C ASP A 164 -2.52 11.21 3.08
N GLU A 165 -2.12 12.10 4.01
CA GLU A 165 -1.50 13.38 3.67
C GLU A 165 -0.28 13.17 2.76
N ALA A 166 0.67 12.34 3.17
CA ALA A 166 1.85 12.05 2.38
C ALA A 166 1.51 11.43 1.00
N LYS A 167 0.49 10.57 0.94
CA LYS A 167 -0.03 10.00 -0.30
C LYS A 167 -0.60 11.05 -1.24
N MET A 168 -1.37 12.02 -0.72
CA MET A 168 -1.98 13.10 -1.49
C MET A 168 -0.95 14.11 -2.01
N LEU A 169 0.01 14.51 -1.16
CA LEU A 169 1.06 15.45 -1.53
C LEU A 169 2.09 14.84 -2.49
N GLY A 170 2.33 13.54 -2.39
CA GLY A 170 3.35 12.87 -3.19
C GLY A 170 4.77 13.27 -2.77
N GLY A 171 5.73 13.03 -3.69
CA GLY A 171 7.15 13.36 -3.49
C GLY A 171 8.07 12.15 -3.59
N LEU A 172 9.30 12.29 -3.10
CA LEU A 172 10.32 11.23 -3.11
C LEU A 172 10.45 10.59 -1.73
N GLY A 173 10.60 9.28 -1.71
CA GLY A 173 10.93 8.54 -0.49
C GLY A 173 12.41 8.69 -0.11
N PRO A 174 12.82 8.20 1.09
CA PRO A 174 14.22 8.20 1.50
C PRO A 174 15.12 7.36 0.58
N CYS A 175 14.55 6.47 -0.23
CA CYS A 175 15.23 5.68 -1.25
C CYS A 175 15.46 6.44 -2.58
N GLY A 176 15.04 7.71 -2.70
CA GLY A 176 15.16 8.53 -3.92
C GLY A 176 14.13 8.22 -5.02
N ARG A 177 13.22 7.26 -4.82
CA ARG A 177 12.13 6.94 -5.75
C ARG A 177 10.85 7.70 -5.37
N PRO A 178 9.90 7.90 -6.32
CA PRO A 178 8.56 8.36 -5.97
C PRO A 178 7.96 7.50 -4.85
N MET A 179 7.26 8.13 -3.92
CA MET A 179 6.67 7.41 -2.79
C MET A 179 5.76 6.27 -3.26
N CYS A 180 5.93 5.07 -2.71
CA CYS A 180 5.14 3.88 -3.07
C CYS A 180 3.64 4.14 -2.93
N CYS A 181 3.24 4.83 -1.84
CA CYS A 181 1.83 5.14 -1.57
C CYS A 181 1.21 6.11 -2.59
N SER A 182 1.97 7.01 -3.19
CA SER A 182 1.47 7.94 -4.21
C SER A 182 1.64 7.43 -5.65
N SER A 183 2.31 6.29 -5.86
CA SER A 183 2.58 5.73 -7.18
C SER A 183 1.80 4.45 -7.49
N PHE A 184 2.07 3.34 -6.78
CA PHE A 184 1.51 2.04 -7.10
C PHE A 184 0.87 1.31 -5.90
N LEU A 185 1.30 1.60 -4.67
CA LEU A 185 0.82 0.91 -3.47
C LEU A 185 -0.43 1.62 -2.92
N GLY A 186 -1.57 1.34 -3.52
CA GLY A 186 -2.85 1.98 -3.18
C GLY A 186 -3.46 1.52 -1.85
N ASP A 187 -3.29 0.25 -1.52
CA ASP A 187 -3.79 -0.36 -0.28
C ASP A 187 -2.68 -0.47 0.76
N PHE A 188 -3.05 -0.24 2.02
CA PHE A 188 -2.12 -0.36 3.14
C PHE A 188 -2.45 -1.59 3.96
N ALA A 189 -1.46 -2.48 4.07
CA ALA A 189 -1.45 -3.53 5.07
C ALA A 189 -0.60 -3.11 6.27
N SER A 190 -0.87 -3.71 7.42
CA SER A 190 -0.11 -3.46 8.64
C SER A 190 1.36 -3.85 8.45
N VAL A 191 2.25 -3.01 8.94
CA VAL A 191 3.70 -3.22 8.90
C VAL A 191 4.22 -3.45 10.31
N SER A 192 5.06 -4.47 10.49
CA SER A 192 5.69 -4.78 11.77
C SER A 192 7.19 -4.52 11.74
N ILE A 193 7.80 -4.34 12.91
CA ILE A 193 9.26 -4.24 13.07
C ILE A 193 9.93 -5.57 12.72
N LYS A 194 9.24 -6.68 12.95
CA LYS A 194 9.71 -8.01 12.58
C LYS A 194 10.08 -8.06 11.09
N MET A 195 9.25 -7.46 10.21
CA MET A 195 9.54 -7.37 8.78
C MET A 195 10.86 -6.63 8.49
N ALA A 196 11.14 -5.54 9.22
CA ALA A 196 12.40 -4.81 9.06
C ALA A 196 13.62 -5.67 9.46
N LYS A 197 13.50 -6.45 10.52
CA LYS A 197 14.55 -7.36 10.96
C LYS A 197 14.74 -8.53 9.99
N GLU A 198 13.67 -9.13 9.53
CA GLU A 198 13.69 -10.19 8.52
C GLU A 198 14.32 -9.73 7.19
N GLN A 199 14.22 -8.45 6.87
CA GLN A 199 14.87 -7.82 5.72
C GLN A 199 16.28 -7.30 6.01
N ASN A 200 16.87 -7.66 7.15
CA ASN A 200 18.21 -7.26 7.59
C ASN A 200 18.41 -5.73 7.67
N LEU A 201 17.35 -4.98 7.97
CA LEU A 201 17.45 -3.54 8.20
C LEU A 201 17.80 -3.25 9.66
N SER A 202 18.69 -2.29 9.87
CA SER A 202 18.93 -1.74 11.20
C SER A 202 17.64 -1.18 11.79
N LEU A 203 17.35 -1.49 13.06
CA LEU A 203 16.17 -1.00 13.77
C LEU A 203 16.24 0.48 14.15
N ASN A 204 17.08 1.26 13.47
CA ASN A 204 17.12 2.70 13.64
C ASN A 204 15.83 3.34 13.08
N PRO A 205 15.06 4.10 13.89
CA PRO A 205 13.82 4.73 13.46
C PRO A 205 13.91 5.54 12.17
N THR A 206 15.03 6.23 11.95
CA THR A 206 15.25 7.03 10.74
C THR A 206 15.40 6.19 9.46
N LYS A 207 15.86 4.94 9.61
CA LYS A 207 16.07 4.02 8.47
C LYS A 207 14.84 3.17 8.14
N ILE A 208 13.94 2.95 9.10
CA ILE A 208 12.74 2.14 8.92
C ILE A 208 11.46 2.97 8.80
N SER A 209 11.55 4.31 8.95
CA SER A 209 10.42 5.23 8.78
C SER A 209 10.35 5.78 7.36
N GLY A 210 9.12 5.88 6.86
CA GLY A 210 8.81 6.67 5.68
C GLY A 210 8.70 8.17 5.99
N ILE A 211 8.55 8.99 4.95
CA ILE A 211 8.34 10.44 5.08
C ILE A 211 7.12 10.79 5.95
N CYS A 212 6.11 9.94 5.96
CA CYS A 212 4.92 10.09 6.81
C CYS A 212 5.18 9.85 8.31
N GLY A 213 6.42 9.58 8.73
CA GLY A 213 6.78 9.28 10.11
C GLY A 213 6.24 7.94 10.64
N ARG A 214 5.81 7.03 9.77
CA ARG A 214 5.38 5.67 10.10
C ARG A 214 6.30 4.64 9.47
N LEU A 215 6.22 3.37 9.87
CA LEU A 215 6.99 2.30 9.25
C LEU A 215 6.79 2.29 7.73
N MET A 216 7.87 2.04 6.99
CA MET A 216 7.87 2.02 5.53
C MET A 216 6.94 0.93 4.99
N CYS A 217 6.01 1.32 4.12
CA CYS A 217 5.06 0.39 3.49
C CYS A 217 5.72 -0.62 2.54
N CYS A 218 6.90 -0.31 2.00
CA CYS A 218 7.67 -1.25 1.18
C CYS A 218 8.14 -2.47 1.96
N LEU A 219 8.29 -2.40 3.29
CA LEU A 219 8.61 -3.56 4.11
C LEU A 219 7.58 -4.67 3.95
N ASN A 220 6.29 -4.34 4.05
CA ASN A 220 5.24 -5.33 3.84
C ASN A 220 5.11 -5.76 2.37
N TYR A 221 5.34 -4.83 1.44
CA TYR A 221 5.26 -5.14 0.01
C TYR A 221 6.31 -6.16 -0.44
N GLU A 222 7.51 -6.11 0.13
CA GLU A 222 8.61 -7.00 -0.21
C GLU A 222 8.68 -8.25 0.68
N GLN A 223 7.89 -8.31 1.77
CA GLN A 223 8.00 -9.32 2.82
C GLN A 223 7.95 -10.76 2.30
N SER A 224 7.00 -11.09 1.43
CA SER A 224 6.86 -12.45 0.91
C SER A 224 8.09 -12.92 0.14
N THR A 225 8.73 -12.01 -0.61
CA THR A 225 9.97 -12.31 -1.36
C THR A 225 11.12 -12.65 -0.41
N TYR A 226 11.26 -11.86 0.68
CA TYR A 226 12.30 -12.12 1.68
C TYR A 226 12.05 -13.43 2.42
N GLU A 227 10.81 -13.72 2.80
CA GLU A 227 10.44 -14.99 3.45
C GLU A 227 10.75 -16.20 2.58
N ASP A 228 10.42 -16.13 1.29
CA ASP A 228 10.66 -17.24 0.36
C ASP A 228 12.16 -17.50 0.12
N ILE A 229 12.97 -16.45 0.07
CA ILE A 229 14.42 -16.59 -0.05
C ILE A 229 15.00 -17.17 1.25
N ARG A 230 14.57 -16.67 2.43
CA ARG A 230 15.05 -17.15 3.72
C ARG A 230 14.82 -18.64 3.93
N LYS A 231 13.65 -19.17 3.54
CA LYS A 231 13.33 -20.60 3.63
C LYS A 231 14.32 -21.49 2.86
N ARG A 232 15.02 -20.93 1.86
CA ARG A 232 16.01 -21.62 1.04
C ARG A 232 17.46 -21.33 1.49
N MET A 233 17.66 -20.38 2.41
CA MET A 233 18.97 -19.89 2.82
C MET A 233 19.45 -20.63 4.07
N PRO A 234 20.65 -21.23 4.06
CA PRO A 234 21.22 -21.85 5.27
C PRO A 234 21.47 -20.81 6.35
N LYS A 235 21.12 -21.14 7.60
CA LYS A 235 21.40 -20.28 8.76
C LYS A 235 22.91 -20.09 8.96
N VAL A 236 23.31 -18.91 9.44
CA VAL A 236 24.71 -18.64 9.84
C VAL A 236 25.15 -19.68 10.87
N GLY A 237 26.36 -20.21 10.70
CA GLY A 237 26.89 -21.32 11.49
C GLY A 237 26.58 -22.73 10.95
N SER A 238 25.76 -22.83 9.88
CA SER A 238 25.49 -24.11 9.21
C SER A 238 26.70 -24.57 8.38
N ILE A 239 26.87 -25.88 8.27
CA ILE A 239 27.90 -26.49 7.42
C ILE A 239 27.33 -26.80 6.05
N VAL A 240 27.96 -26.27 5.03
CA VAL A 240 27.57 -26.43 3.63
C VAL A 240 28.69 -26.99 2.79
N LYS A 241 28.31 -27.74 1.74
CA LYS A 241 29.23 -28.20 0.72
C LYS A 241 29.16 -27.21 -0.46
N THR A 242 30.32 -26.80 -0.91
CA THR A 242 30.50 -25.89 -2.06
C THR A 242 31.35 -26.58 -3.14
N SER A 243 31.49 -25.93 -4.29
CA SER A 243 32.40 -26.40 -5.35
C SER A 243 33.87 -26.46 -4.91
N GLU A 244 34.26 -25.71 -3.88
CA GLU A 244 35.64 -25.61 -3.37
C GLU A 244 35.89 -26.39 -2.06
N GLY A 245 34.88 -27.08 -1.55
CA GLY A 245 34.98 -27.87 -0.35
C GLY A 245 33.86 -27.62 0.65
N THR A 246 34.01 -28.17 1.83
CA THR A 246 33.06 -28.01 2.93
C THR A 246 33.47 -26.87 3.83
N GLY A 247 32.52 -25.99 4.20
CA GLY A 247 32.78 -24.86 5.06
C GLY A 247 31.58 -24.43 5.89
N GLU A 248 31.81 -23.48 6.79
CA GLU A 248 30.78 -22.91 7.65
C GLU A 248 30.24 -21.60 7.08
N VAL A 249 28.91 -21.42 7.07
CA VAL A 249 28.26 -20.18 6.65
C VAL A 249 28.57 -19.07 7.65
N PHE A 250 29.31 -18.07 7.19
CA PHE A 250 29.72 -16.92 7.99
C PHE A 250 28.70 -15.77 7.96
N SER A 251 28.13 -15.48 6.77
CA SER A 251 27.11 -14.44 6.62
C SER A 251 26.23 -14.70 5.41
N ASN A 252 25.01 -14.15 5.45
CA ASN A 252 23.99 -14.28 4.43
C ASN A 252 23.73 -12.94 3.74
N ASN A 253 23.50 -12.98 2.43
CA ASN A 253 23.02 -11.84 1.65
C ASN A 253 21.73 -12.24 0.92
N ILE A 254 20.59 -11.87 1.50
CA ILE A 254 19.28 -12.24 0.99
C ILE A 254 19.05 -11.62 -0.41
N VAL A 255 19.39 -10.35 -0.61
CA VAL A 255 19.17 -9.64 -1.88
C VAL A 255 19.96 -10.25 -3.04
N LYS A 256 21.17 -10.72 -2.76
CA LYS A 256 22.02 -11.38 -3.76
C LYS A 256 21.75 -12.87 -3.88
N GLU A 257 20.96 -13.46 -3.01
CA GLU A 257 20.77 -14.90 -2.85
C GLU A 257 22.13 -15.63 -2.73
N SER A 258 23.01 -15.11 -1.87
CA SER A 258 24.35 -15.63 -1.70
C SER A 258 24.73 -15.76 -0.22
N VAL A 259 25.66 -16.65 0.06
CA VAL A 259 26.24 -16.84 1.39
C VAL A 259 27.76 -16.72 1.31
N LYS A 260 28.37 -16.13 2.33
CA LYS A 260 29.81 -16.21 2.52
C LYS A 260 30.13 -17.41 3.38
N VAL A 261 30.96 -18.28 2.84
CA VAL A 261 31.37 -19.54 3.48
C VAL A 261 32.84 -19.44 3.89
N LYS A 262 33.13 -19.84 5.13
CA LYS A 262 34.45 -19.95 5.67
C LYS A 262 35.00 -21.33 5.31
N LEU A 263 35.93 -21.36 4.39
CA LEU A 263 36.61 -22.58 3.92
C LEU A 263 37.99 -22.70 4.57
N LYS A 264 38.43 -23.92 4.91
CA LYS A 264 39.78 -24.22 5.32
C LYS A 264 40.58 -24.77 4.14
N LYS A 265 41.57 -24.00 3.66
CA LYS A 265 42.52 -24.41 2.63
C LYS A 265 43.93 -24.58 3.29
N GLY A 266 44.21 -25.78 3.77
CA GLY A 266 45.45 -26.05 4.57
C GLY A 266 45.37 -25.43 5.95
N GLU A 267 46.32 -24.53 6.29
CA GLU A 267 46.34 -23.80 7.56
C GLU A 267 45.61 -22.44 7.48
N GLU A 268 45.18 -22.01 6.28
CA GLU A 268 44.51 -20.72 6.09
C GLU A 268 42.98 -20.88 6.06
N GLU A 269 42.30 -19.89 6.62
CA GLU A 269 40.85 -19.75 6.55
C GLU A 269 40.51 -18.68 5.52
N ILE A 270 39.73 -19.04 4.49
CA ILE A 270 39.34 -18.15 3.38
C ILE A 270 37.83 -17.94 3.41
N LEU A 271 37.37 -16.70 3.19
CA LEU A 271 35.95 -16.36 3.06
C LEU A 271 35.63 -16.19 1.57
N GLU A 272 34.78 -17.06 1.06
CA GLU A 272 34.31 -16.97 -0.33
C GLU A 272 32.81 -16.89 -0.42
N GLU A 273 32.30 -16.21 -1.47
CA GLU A 273 30.86 -15.98 -1.69
C GLU A 273 30.30 -16.96 -2.73
N PHE A 274 29.25 -17.69 -2.35
CA PHE A 274 28.58 -18.67 -3.18
C PHE A 274 27.09 -18.34 -3.31
N LYS A 275 26.50 -18.64 -4.48
CA LYS A 275 25.06 -18.59 -4.69
C LYS A 275 24.38 -19.73 -3.95
N ILE A 276 23.21 -19.51 -3.37
CA ILE A 276 22.47 -20.53 -2.60
C ILE A 276 22.16 -21.77 -3.43
N ASP A 277 21.91 -21.62 -4.75
CA ASP A 277 21.61 -22.72 -5.66
C ASP A 277 22.85 -23.61 -5.96
N THR A 278 24.06 -23.16 -5.61
CA THR A 278 25.33 -23.89 -5.87
C THR A 278 25.89 -24.60 -4.64
N ILE A 279 25.19 -24.55 -3.53
CA ILE A 279 25.62 -25.14 -2.26
C ILE A 279 24.64 -26.20 -1.77
N GLU A 280 25.12 -27.15 -0.99
CA GLU A 280 24.32 -28.20 -0.37
C GLU A 280 24.49 -28.14 1.17
N LEU A 281 23.35 -28.10 1.89
CA LEU A 281 23.37 -28.10 3.35
C LEU A 281 23.74 -29.49 3.89
N ILE A 282 24.85 -29.62 4.62
CA ILE A 282 25.30 -30.86 5.25
C ILE A 282 24.78 -30.97 6.68
N LYS A 283 24.92 -29.87 7.46
CA LYS A 283 24.56 -29.84 8.89
C LYS A 283 24.09 -28.46 9.27
N GLY A 284 22.98 -28.37 9.99
CA GLY A 284 22.37 -27.12 10.43
C GLY A 284 20.92 -27.03 9.99
N HIS A 285 20.39 -25.83 9.91
CA HIS A 285 19.01 -25.55 9.52
C HIS A 285 18.97 -24.41 8.50
N TYR A 286 17.88 -24.35 7.75
CA TYR A 286 17.54 -23.17 6.96
C TYR A 286 17.06 -22.04 7.88
N GLU A 287 17.11 -20.79 7.42
CA GLU A 287 16.64 -19.67 8.21
C GLU A 287 15.12 -19.74 8.40
N ASP A 288 14.69 -19.87 9.66
CA ASP A 288 13.29 -19.71 10.07
C ASP A 288 12.96 -18.23 10.32
N SER A 289 11.68 -17.95 10.61
CA SER A 289 11.25 -16.61 11.02
C SER A 289 12.01 -16.14 12.26
N VAL A 290 12.29 -14.84 12.32
CA VAL A 290 12.93 -14.21 13.48
C VAL A 290 12.01 -14.27 14.68
N ASP A 291 12.53 -14.67 15.86
CA ASP A 291 11.77 -14.70 17.10
C ASP A 291 11.55 -13.28 17.66
N ASP A 292 10.37 -13.06 18.28
CA ASP A 292 10.02 -11.75 18.85
C ASP A 292 10.96 -11.33 20.02
N ASP A 293 11.58 -12.29 20.70
CA ASP A 293 12.53 -12.02 21.79
C ASP A 293 13.86 -11.46 21.29
N ASP A 294 14.31 -11.82 20.10
CA ASP A 294 15.50 -11.25 19.47
C ASP A 294 15.34 -9.75 19.12
N ILE A 295 14.11 -9.27 18.97
CA ILE A 295 13.82 -7.87 18.64
C ILE A 295 14.09 -6.93 19.83
N LYS A 296 13.98 -7.42 21.06
CA LYS A 296 14.15 -6.61 22.28
C LYS A 296 15.60 -6.20 22.57
N LEU A 297 16.57 -6.89 21.99
CA LEU A 297 17.99 -6.75 22.33
C LEU A 297 18.78 -5.73 21.47
N GLU A 298 18.26 -5.35 20.31
CA GLU A 298 19.04 -4.56 19.33
C GLU A 298 18.78 -3.05 19.31
N VAL A 299 17.88 -2.52 20.16
CA VAL A 299 17.59 -1.07 20.17
C VAL A 299 18.54 -0.39 21.14
N GLU A 300 19.52 0.33 20.61
CA GLU A 300 20.66 0.89 21.33
C GLU A 300 20.32 1.97 22.38
N SER A 301 19.20 2.72 22.20
CA SER A 301 18.84 3.80 23.12
C SER A 301 17.38 3.72 23.62
N GLU A 302 17.13 4.28 24.83
CA GLU A 302 15.75 4.43 25.33
C GLU A 302 14.90 5.40 24.49
N GLU A 303 15.51 6.37 23.84
CA GLU A 303 14.85 7.30 22.95
C GLU A 303 14.35 6.61 21.69
N ASP A 304 15.20 5.75 21.08
CA ASP A 304 14.83 4.94 19.93
C ASP A 304 13.70 3.96 20.26
N ARG A 305 13.73 3.36 21.46
CA ARG A 305 12.63 2.50 21.94
C ARG A 305 11.30 3.24 22.03
N LYS A 306 11.29 4.50 22.49
CA LYS A 306 10.08 5.34 22.53
C LYS A 306 9.61 5.69 21.14
N LEU A 307 10.51 6.07 20.24
CA LEU A 307 10.19 6.39 18.84
C LEU A 307 9.61 5.17 18.12
N ILE A 308 10.22 3.99 18.28
CA ILE A 308 9.73 2.73 17.72
C ILE A 308 8.32 2.39 18.23
N LYS A 309 8.06 2.56 19.54
CA LYS A 309 6.71 2.36 20.10
C LYS A 309 5.67 3.29 19.48
N ASN A 310 6.05 4.52 19.17
CA ASN A 310 5.15 5.47 18.52
C ASN A 310 4.91 5.11 17.04
N LEU A 311 5.94 4.61 16.34
CA LEU A 311 5.82 4.10 14.97
C LEU A 311 4.84 2.92 14.88
N ILE A 312 4.86 2.02 15.87
CA ILE A 312 3.95 0.86 15.94
C ILE A 312 2.51 1.29 16.22
N LYS A 313 2.30 2.20 17.20
CA LYS A 313 0.95 2.65 17.60
C LYS A 313 0.20 3.40 16.50
N GLY A 314 0.91 3.88 15.53
CA GLY A 314 0.33 4.66 14.44
C GLY A 314 0.05 3.86 13.15
N ASN A 315 0.32 2.56 13.14
CA ASN A 315 0.09 1.67 11.97
C ASN A 315 -1.27 1.02 11.99
#